data_9331d463e51176947dd08aa15e4f0c7f
#
_entry.id   9331d463e51176947dd08aa15e4f0c7f
#
_cell.length_a   1.000
_cell.length_b   1.000
_cell.length_c   1.000
_cell.angle_alpha   90.00
_cell.angle_beta   90.00
_cell.angle_gamma   90.00
#
_symmetry.space_group_name_H-M   'P 1'
#
loop_
_entity.id
_entity.type
_entity.pdbx_description
1 polymer ?
#
loop_
_entity_poly.entity_id
_entity_poly.type
_entity_poly.pdbx_seq_one_letter_code
_entity_poly.pdbx_strand_id
1 'polypeptide(L)'
;MILLLNHTFDELEKSIDSLFHHLNIKCIDININRDQANIEEMIERSEKKNSLVIMRPELAKEWDYDKNGIMRPENYSCKSDVKVWWKCLKCGSSYQLPIRLKYNNVNSCSFCANKRLMPGYNDLVSTHPELAKEWDYEKNEIKPNEVISYGDRKVFWICRNCGYRWSATIHSRKSGCGCPQCSKERRIIKNSKSVIQLSFTGEIVGRYISVSSASKQTGIKHIDDVCRGVRKQAGGYIWKYENKKK
;
A
#
# COMPACT_ATOMS: atom_id res chain seq x y z
N MET A 1 -37.92 4.64 13.61
CA MET A 1 -38.60 5.90 13.88
C MET A 1 -38.85 6.64 12.56
N ILE A 2 -39.69 6.05 11.68
CA ILE A 2 -40.00 6.55 10.31
C ILE A 2 -41.51 6.61 10.08
N LEU A 3 -42.32 6.57 11.13
CA LEU A 3 -43.80 6.54 11.02
C LEU A 3 -44.49 7.89 11.29
N LEU A 4 -43.75 8.99 11.34
CA LEU A 4 -44.30 10.30 11.70
C LEU A 4 -44.47 11.29 10.54
N LEU A 5 -44.31 10.87 9.29
CA LEU A 5 -44.29 11.82 8.16
C LEU A 5 -45.66 12.04 7.46
N ASN A 6 -46.75 11.42 7.92
CA ASN A 6 -48.08 11.56 7.26
C ASN A 6 -49.24 11.85 8.19
N HIS A 7 -48.99 12.18 9.45
CA HIS A 7 -50.11 12.54 10.38
C HIS A 7 -50.20 14.05 10.56
N THR A 8 -51.41 14.57 10.53
CA THR A 8 -51.64 15.96 10.94
C THR A 8 -51.30 16.12 12.42
N PHE A 9 -50.92 17.33 12.86
CA PHE A 9 -50.58 17.60 14.26
C PHE A 9 -51.71 17.20 15.21
N ASP A 10 -52.96 17.36 14.81
CA ASP A 10 -54.13 16.98 15.58
C ASP A 10 -54.26 15.45 15.77
N GLU A 11 -53.85 14.65 14.81
CA GLU A 11 -53.83 13.19 14.92
C GLU A 11 -52.71 12.71 15.84
N LEU A 12 -51.57 13.40 15.84
CA LEU A 12 -50.44 13.11 16.71
C LEU A 12 -50.79 13.41 18.18
N GLU A 13 -51.45 14.55 18.44
CA GLU A 13 -51.92 14.96 19.78
C GLU A 13 -52.90 13.94 20.37
N LYS A 14 -53.90 13.52 19.59
CA LYS A 14 -54.87 12.47 20.00
C LYS A 14 -54.19 11.12 20.25
N SER A 15 -53.20 10.78 19.49
CA SER A 15 -52.45 9.51 19.63
C SER A 15 -51.61 9.51 20.90
N ILE A 16 -51.00 10.63 21.26
CA ILE A 16 -50.19 10.79 22.49
C ILE A 16 -51.11 10.78 23.71
N ASP A 17 -52.25 11.47 23.68
CA ASP A 17 -53.23 11.48 24.76
C ASP A 17 -53.80 10.08 25.01
N SER A 18 -54.14 9.33 23.97
CA SER A 18 -54.56 7.94 24.05
C SER A 18 -53.50 7.05 24.68
N LEU A 19 -52.24 7.25 24.35
CA LEU A 19 -51.11 6.50 24.91
C LEU A 19 -50.93 6.77 26.40
N PHE A 20 -50.99 8.05 26.83
CA PHE A 20 -50.92 8.42 28.25
C PHE A 20 -52.08 7.85 29.06
N HIS A 21 -53.30 7.87 28.49
CA HIS A 21 -54.44 7.26 29.11
C HIS A 21 -54.28 5.73 29.25
N HIS A 22 -53.76 5.07 28.23
CA HIS A 22 -53.52 3.63 28.26
C HIS A 22 -52.45 3.23 29.28
N LEU A 23 -51.43 4.07 29.45
CA LEU A 23 -50.31 3.84 30.38
C LEU A 23 -50.65 4.33 31.82
N ASN A 24 -51.82 4.86 32.06
CA ASN A 24 -52.24 5.46 33.35
C ASN A 24 -51.28 6.54 33.84
N ILE A 25 -50.71 7.31 32.92
CA ILE A 25 -49.80 8.44 33.18
C ILE A 25 -50.67 9.70 33.22
N LYS A 26 -50.41 10.60 34.19
CA LYS A 26 -51.09 11.88 34.28
C LYS A 26 -50.89 12.65 32.97
N CYS A 27 -52.00 12.97 32.28
CA CYS A 27 -51.98 13.76 31.07
C CYS A 27 -51.24 15.08 31.28
N ILE A 28 -50.22 15.31 30.46
CA ILE A 28 -49.57 16.60 30.33
C ILE A 28 -50.33 17.34 29.25
N ASP A 29 -50.68 18.60 29.51
CA ASP A 29 -51.33 19.45 28.50
C ASP A 29 -50.40 19.64 27.30
N ILE A 30 -50.57 18.81 26.27
CA ILE A 30 -49.83 18.83 25.05
C ILE A 30 -50.58 19.67 24.04
N ASN A 31 -50.01 20.79 23.69
CA ASN A 31 -50.52 21.65 22.62
C ASN A 31 -49.40 21.85 21.58
N ILE A 32 -49.42 21.04 20.53
CA ILE A 32 -48.34 21.03 19.52
C ILE A 32 -48.22 22.39 18.85
N ASN A 33 -49.34 23.09 18.58
CA ASN A 33 -49.30 24.40 17.94
C ASN A 33 -48.68 25.49 18.86
N ARG A 34 -48.93 25.43 20.17
CA ARG A 34 -48.32 26.33 21.18
C ARG A 34 -46.83 26.02 21.35
N ASP A 35 -46.49 24.75 21.36
CA ASP A 35 -45.13 24.27 21.69
C ASP A 35 -44.23 24.10 20.46
N GLN A 36 -44.78 24.32 19.24
CA GLN A 36 -44.07 24.13 17.97
C GLN A 36 -42.72 24.87 17.92
N ALA A 37 -42.69 26.14 18.32
CA ALA A 37 -41.48 26.92 18.31
C ALA A 37 -40.38 26.33 19.24
N ASN A 38 -40.77 25.84 20.40
CA ASN A 38 -39.87 25.19 21.35
C ASN A 38 -39.35 23.84 20.80
N ILE A 39 -40.25 23.08 20.15
CA ILE A 39 -39.92 21.79 19.52
C ILE A 39 -38.91 22.03 18.38
N GLU A 40 -39.19 23.01 17.51
CA GLU A 40 -38.29 23.37 16.40
C GLU A 40 -36.92 23.83 16.93
N GLU A 41 -36.86 24.67 17.97
CA GLU A 41 -35.64 25.08 18.63
C GLU A 41 -34.87 23.90 19.22
N MET A 42 -35.55 22.94 19.86
CA MET A 42 -34.94 21.73 20.43
C MET A 42 -34.38 20.82 19.32
N ILE A 43 -35.12 20.69 18.20
CA ILE A 43 -34.64 19.92 17.02
C ILE A 43 -33.39 20.58 16.44
N GLU A 44 -33.44 21.89 16.20
CA GLU A 44 -32.33 22.64 15.65
C GLU A 44 -31.08 22.57 16.55
N ARG A 45 -31.26 22.73 17.88
CA ARG A 45 -30.18 22.54 18.86
C ARG A 45 -29.61 21.12 18.83
N SER A 46 -30.46 20.10 18.70
CA SER A 46 -30.02 18.70 18.61
C SER A 46 -29.25 18.41 17.33
N GLU A 47 -29.72 18.94 16.21
CA GLU A 47 -29.03 18.81 14.92
C GLU A 47 -27.68 19.55 14.92
N LYS A 48 -27.64 20.79 15.41
CA LYS A 48 -26.39 21.54 15.57
C LYS A 48 -25.41 20.83 16.49
N LYS A 49 -25.89 20.27 17.61
CA LYS A 49 -25.05 19.53 18.58
C LYS A 49 -24.42 18.27 17.98
N ASN A 50 -25.05 17.67 16.97
CA ASN A 50 -24.56 16.49 16.26
C ASN A 50 -23.88 16.86 14.92
N SER A 51 -23.65 18.12 14.63
CA SER A 51 -23.02 18.52 13.39
C SER A 51 -21.57 18.02 13.29
N LEU A 52 -21.09 17.83 12.07
CA LEU A 52 -19.72 17.36 11.80
C LEU A 52 -18.68 18.27 12.46
N VAL A 53 -18.90 19.58 12.44
CA VAL A 53 -17.96 20.58 12.99
C VAL A 53 -17.81 20.46 14.50
N ILE A 54 -18.92 20.15 15.21
CA ILE A 54 -18.89 20.01 16.67
C ILE A 54 -18.32 18.66 17.07
N MET A 55 -18.78 17.61 16.40
CA MET A 55 -18.39 16.24 16.76
C MET A 55 -16.96 15.87 16.33
N ARG A 56 -16.50 16.41 15.21
CA ARG A 56 -15.17 16.09 14.62
C ARG A 56 -14.62 17.30 13.86
N PRO A 57 -14.19 18.34 14.57
CA PRO A 57 -13.68 19.59 13.95
C PRO A 57 -12.45 19.34 13.06
N GLU A 58 -11.68 18.32 13.33
CA GLU A 58 -10.55 17.93 12.49
C GLU A 58 -10.99 17.45 11.10
N LEU A 59 -12.15 16.81 10.98
CA LEU A 59 -12.69 16.39 9.68
C LEU A 59 -13.24 17.57 8.89
N ALA A 60 -13.80 18.57 9.57
CA ALA A 60 -14.27 19.80 8.91
C ALA A 60 -13.13 20.54 8.19
N LYS A 61 -11.87 20.41 8.65
CA LYS A 61 -10.68 20.95 7.97
C LYS A 61 -10.39 20.27 6.64
N GLU A 62 -10.86 19.05 6.45
CA GLU A 62 -10.74 18.32 5.19
C GLU A 62 -11.92 18.55 4.23
N TRP A 63 -12.86 19.41 4.59
CA TRP A 63 -13.99 19.74 3.72
C TRP A 63 -13.51 20.52 2.50
N ASP A 64 -13.83 20.04 1.30
CA ASP A 64 -13.47 20.72 0.06
C ASP A 64 -14.52 21.78 -0.29
N TYR A 65 -14.33 23.00 0.23
CA TYR A 65 -15.27 24.11 0.06
C TYR A 65 -15.49 24.48 -1.41
N ASP A 66 -14.45 24.34 -2.24
CA ASP A 66 -14.53 24.68 -3.66
C ASP A 66 -15.46 23.73 -4.41
N LYS A 67 -15.34 22.42 -4.14
CA LYS A 67 -16.12 21.40 -4.83
C LYS A 67 -17.50 21.15 -4.22
N ASN A 68 -17.68 21.46 -2.96
CA ASN A 68 -18.97 21.34 -2.28
C ASN A 68 -19.88 22.56 -2.49
N GLY A 69 -19.35 23.66 -3.04
CA GLY A 69 -20.12 24.87 -3.36
C GLY A 69 -20.77 25.49 -2.14
N ILE A 70 -22.11 25.51 -2.12
CA ILE A 70 -22.91 26.09 -1.01
C ILE A 70 -23.03 25.16 0.21
N MET A 71 -22.67 23.89 0.08
CA MET A 71 -22.73 22.93 1.20
C MET A 71 -21.71 23.27 2.27
N ARG A 72 -22.13 23.24 3.53
CA ARG A 72 -21.29 23.56 4.70
C ARG A 72 -21.30 22.44 5.70
N PRO A 73 -20.16 22.08 6.33
CA PRO A 73 -20.07 20.96 7.25
C PRO A 73 -20.90 21.14 8.52
N GLU A 74 -21.26 22.41 8.88
CA GLU A 74 -22.13 22.73 10.01
C GLU A 74 -23.55 22.21 9.83
N ASN A 75 -24.01 22.07 8.58
CA ASN A 75 -25.37 21.71 8.23
C ASN A 75 -25.60 20.19 8.14
N TYR A 76 -24.57 19.41 8.41
CA TYR A 76 -24.65 17.96 8.28
C TYR A 76 -24.31 17.24 9.58
N SER A 77 -25.16 16.29 9.94
CA SER A 77 -24.86 15.34 11.01
C SER A 77 -23.69 14.42 10.62
N CYS A 78 -22.87 14.06 11.60
CA CYS A 78 -21.79 13.08 11.43
C CYS A 78 -22.26 11.69 10.95
N LYS A 79 -23.57 11.39 11.09
CA LYS A 79 -24.21 10.14 10.63
C LYS A 79 -24.80 10.23 9.22
N SER A 80 -24.67 11.37 8.54
CA SER A 80 -25.27 11.61 7.23
C SER A 80 -24.66 10.71 6.14
N ASP A 81 -25.51 10.15 5.28
CA ASP A 81 -25.12 9.38 4.10
C ASP A 81 -24.87 10.26 2.86
N VAL A 82 -25.01 11.57 3.01
CA VAL A 82 -24.71 12.52 1.92
C VAL A 82 -23.25 12.40 1.52
N LYS A 83 -23.02 12.20 0.22
CA LYS A 83 -21.67 12.21 -0.37
C LYS A 83 -21.22 13.64 -0.60
N VAL A 84 -20.07 13.96 -0.03
CA VAL A 84 -19.42 15.26 -0.16
C VAL A 84 -17.98 15.11 -0.62
N TRP A 85 -17.39 16.21 -1.07
CA TRP A 85 -15.99 16.25 -1.42
C TRP A 85 -15.12 16.55 -0.18
N TRP A 86 -14.07 15.77 -0.06
CA TRP A 86 -13.04 15.89 0.96
C TRP A 86 -11.70 16.23 0.32
N LYS A 87 -10.95 17.16 0.89
CA LYS A 87 -9.60 17.50 0.49
C LYS A 87 -8.61 16.91 1.49
N CYS A 88 -7.85 15.92 1.06
CA CYS A 88 -6.90 15.25 1.95
C CYS A 88 -5.76 16.18 2.34
N LEU A 89 -5.58 16.46 3.61
CA LEU A 89 -4.51 17.33 4.10
C LEU A 89 -3.10 16.76 3.87
N LYS A 90 -2.99 15.43 3.71
CA LYS A 90 -1.70 14.76 3.50
C LYS A 90 -1.22 14.82 2.05
N CYS A 91 -2.10 14.57 1.08
CA CYS A 91 -1.73 14.50 -0.35
C CYS A 91 -2.37 15.58 -1.22
N GLY A 92 -3.21 16.45 -0.66
CA GLY A 92 -3.90 17.52 -1.39
C GLY A 92 -5.03 17.05 -2.31
N SER A 93 -5.25 15.75 -2.47
CA SER A 93 -6.26 15.21 -3.40
C SER A 93 -7.67 15.41 -2.90
N SER A 94 -8.57 15.74 -3.82
CA SER A 94 -10.01 15.76 -3.55
C SER A 94 -10.63 14.42 -3.92
N TYR A 95 -11.54 13.92 -3.06
CA TYR A 95 -12.26 12.68 -3.27
C TYR A 95 -13.65 12.73 -2.66
N GLN A 96 -14.58 11.96 -3.19
CA GLN A 96 -15.94 11.87 -2.68
C GLN A 96 -16.10 10.70 -1.71
N LEU A 97 -16.75 10.97 -0.57
CA LEU A 97 -17.12 9.94 0.39
C LEU A 97 -18.33 10.41 1.20
N PRO A 98 -19.29 9.52 1.58
CA PRO A 98 -20.32 9.85 2.54
C PRO A 98 -19.75 10.29 3.88
N ILE A 99 -20.41 11.29 4.51
CA ILE A 99 -19.96 11.87 5.78
C ILE A 99 -19.81 10.78 6.84
N ARG A 100 -20.80 9.89 6.98
CA ARG A 100 -20.78 8.77 7.93
C ARG A 100 -19.54 7.86 7.75
N LEU A 101 -19.16 7.58 6.51
CA LEU A 101 -17.99 6.73 6.25
C LEU A 101 -16.66 7.45 6.57
N LYS A 102 -16.62 8.76 6.32
CA LYS A 102 -15.46 9.57 6.71
C LYS A 102 -15.34 9.69 8.23
N TYR A 103 -16.47 9.88 8.92
CA TYR A 103 -16.53 9.92 10.37
C TYR A 103 -16.00 8.63 11.01
N ASN A 104 -16.39 7.48 10.48
CA ASN A 104 -15.96 6.17 10.99
C ASN A 104 -14.53 5.82 10.62
N ASN A 105 -14.00 6.37 9.52
CA ASN A 105 -12.64 6.10 9.06
C ASN A 105 -11.96 7.39 8.61
N VAL A 106 -11.25 8.02 9.52
CA VAL A 106 -10.51 9.29 9.29
C VAL A 106 -9.51 9.17 8.14
N ASN A 107 -8.82 8.02 8.04
CA ASN A 107 -7.79 7.75 7.03
C ASN A 107 -8.38 7.21 5.71
N SER A 108 -9.52 7.71 5.29
CA SER A 108 -10.29 7.19 4.15
C SER A 108 -9.81 7.65 2.77
N CYS A 109 -8.75 8.46 2.68
CA CYS A 109 -8.22 8.90 1.40
C CYS A 109 -7.72 7.71 0.57
N SER A 110 -8.37 7.48 -0.58
CA SER A 110 -8.03 6.35 -1.46
C SER A 110 -6.65 6.45 -2.12
N PHE A 111 -6.13 7.66 -2.26
CA PHE A 111 -4.79 7.90 -2.81
C PHE A 111 -3.71 7.60 -1.75
N CYS A 112 -3.86 8.11 -0.52
CA CYS A 112 -2.94 7.79 0.58
C CYS A 112 -2.97 6.31 0.97
N ALA A 113 -4.13 5.66 0.82
CA ALA A 113 -4.30 4.23 1.04
C ALA A 113 -3.81 3.36 -0.14
N ASN A 114 -3.23 3.96 -1.18
CA ASN A 114 -2.76 3.28 -2.40
C ASN A 114 -3.84 2.43 -3.11
N LYS A 115 -5.11 2.81 -2.99
CA LYS A 115 -6.24 2.18 -3.71
C LYS A 115 -6.49 2.83 -5.07
N ARG A 116 -6.07 4.07 -5.24
CA ARG A 116 -6.16 4.83 -6.50
C ARG A 116 -4.82 5.45 -6.83
N LEU A 117 -4.47 5.39 -8.13
CA LEU A 117 -3.25 6.00 -8.64
C LEU A 117 -3.35 7.52 -8.63
N MET A 118 -2.29 8.17 -8.19
CA MET A 118 -2.05 9.61 -8.30
C MET A 118 -0.62 9.79 -8.82
N PRO A 119 -0.45 10.06 -10.12
CA PRO A 119 0.87 10.30 -10.71
C PRO A 119 1.59 11.45 -9.99
N GLY A 120 2.88 11.29 -9.76
CA GLY A 120 3.69 12.23 -9.00
C GLY A 120 3.60 12.09 -7.48
N TYR A 121 2.75 11.19 -6.95
CA TYR A 121 2.59 10.97 -5.51
C TYR A 121 2.80 9.52 -5.07
N ASN A 122 2.00 8.57 -5.60
CA ASN A 122 2.03 7.17 -5.18
C ASN A 122 2.34 6.19 -6.30
N ASP A 123 2.76 6.70 -7.46
CA ASP A 123 3.27 5.89 -8.55
C ASP A 123 4.67 5.31 -8.25
N LEU A 124 5.11 4.36 -9.07
CA LEU A 124 6.39 3.68 -8.87
C LEU A 124 7.59 4.63 -9.05
N VAL A 125 7.52 5.57 -10.00
CA VAL A 125 8.62 6.52 -10.25
C VAL A 125 8.84 7.43 -9.05
N SER A 126 7.73 7.98 -8.51
CA SER A 126 7.77 8.94 -7.40
C SER A 126 8.19 8.30 -6.09
N THR A 127 7.78 7.04 -5.85
CA THR A 127 8.02 6.35 -4.58
C THR A 127 9.29 5.49 -4.56
N HIS A 128 9.65 4.91 -5.71
CA HIS A 128 10.80 3.99 -5.85
C HIS A 128 11.54 4.24 -7.17
N PRO A 129 12.20 5.40 -7.34
CA PRO A 129 12.86 5.79 -8.59
C PRO A 129 13.93 4.81 -9.03
N GLU A 130 14.64 4.16 -8.08
CA GLU A 130 15.67 3.17 -8.41
C GLU A 130 15.06 1.90 -9.04
N LEU A 131 13.88 1.47 -8.59
CA LEU A 131 13.18 0.36 -9.22
C LEU A 131 12.66 0.74 -10.61
N ALA A 132 12.19 1.97 -10.79
CA ALA A 132 11.71 2.45 -12.07
C ALA A 132 12.82 2.44 -13.16
N LYS A 133 14.09 2.56 -12.76
CA LYS A 133 15.25 2.45 -13.68
C LYS A 133 15.45 1.03 -14.22
N GLU A 134 14.91 0.02 -13.57
CA GLU A 134 14.95 -1.37 -14.03
C GLU A 134 13.70 -1.78 -14.80
N TRP A 135 12.84 -0.83 -15.14
CA TRP A 135 11.59 -1.09 -15.88
C TRP A 135 11.90 -1.49 -17.33
N ASP A 136 11.29 -2.58 -17.79
CA ASP A 136 11.41 -3.04 -19.19
C ASP A 136 10.35 -2.33 -20.05
N TYR A 137 10.74 -1.22 -20.67
CA TYR A 137 9.84 -0.43 -21.55
C TYR A 137 9.46 -1.14 -22.85
N GLU A 138 10.19 -2.18 -23.26
CA GLU A 138 9.86 -2.94 -24.48
C GLU A 138 8.77 -4.00 -24.22
N LYS A 139 8.77 -4.60 -23.00
CA LYS A 139 7.85 -5.68 -22.65
C LYS A 139 6.63 -5.22 -21.84
N ASN A 140 6.69 -4.04 -21.25
CA ASN A 140 5.57 -3.48 -20.53
C ASN A 140 4.83 -2.47 -21.42
N GLU A 141 3.55 -2.67 -21.63
CA GLU A 141 2.65 -1.72 -22.36
C GLU A 141 2.39 -0.44 -21.56
N ILE A 142 2.55 -0.50 -20.24
CA ILE A 142 2.31 0.62 -19.32
C ILE A 142 3.63 1.19 -18.82
N LYS A 143 3.61 2.45 -18.44
CA LYS A 143 4.77 3.16 -17.87
C LYS A 143 4.84 3.03 -16.35
N PRO A 144 6.01 3.18 -15.73
CA PRO A 144 6.15 3.04 -14.28
C PRO A 144 5.48 4.17 -13.47
N ASN A 145 5.15 5.31 -14.08
CA ASN A 145 4.33 6.37 -13.48
C ASN A 145 2.81 6.11 -13.57
N GLU A 146 2.41 5.07 -14.28
CA GLU A 146 1.01 4.64 -14.45
C GLU A 146 0.65 3.46 -13.54
N VAL A 147 1.54 3.06 -12.66
CA VAL A 147 1.33 1.97 -11.71
C VAL A 147 1.55 2.41 -10.27
N ILE A 148 0.67 1.95 -9.39
CA ILE A 148 0.84 2.15 -7.95
C ILE A 148 2.01 1.29 -7.47
N SER A 149 2.85 1.86 -6.60
CA SER A 149 4.00 1.15 -6.01
C SER A 149 3.62 0.00 -5.06
N TYR A 150 2.34 -0.20 -4.83
CA TYR A 150 1.75 -1.29 -4.06
C TYR A 150 0.84 -2.12 -4.95
N GLY A 151 1.12 -3.40 -5.09
CA GLY A 151 0.23 -4.29 -5.84
C GLY A 151 0.93 -5.57 -6.30
N ASP A 152 0.12 -6.58 -6.56
CA ASP A 152 0.56 -7.89 -7.05
C ASP A 152 0.65 -7.94 -8.57
N ARG A 153 0.57 -6.77 -9.23
CA ARG A 153 0.72 -6.69 -10.68
C ARG A 153 2.11 -7.15 -11.08
N LYS A 154 2.17 -8.17 -11.93
CA LYS A 154 3.41 -8.65 -12.55
C LYS A 154 3.77 -7.73 -13.70
N VAL A 155 5.01 -7.31 -13.72
CA VAL A 155 5.61 -6.50 -14.78
C VAL A 155 7.01 -7.05 -15.12
N PHE A 156 7.54 -6.64 -16.25
CA PHE A 156 8.88 -7.03 -16.69
C PHE A 156 9.93 -6.04 -16.21
N TRP A 157 11.08 -6.59 -15.83
CA TRP A 157 12.23 -5.87 -15.30
C TRP A 157 13.48 -6.20 -16.11
N ILE A 158 14.41 -5.27 -16.22
CA ILE A 158 15.75 -5.47 -16.81
C ILE A 158 16.79 -5.26 -15.72
N CYS A 159 17.64 -6.24 -15.49
CA CYS A 159 18.73 -6.13 -14.54
C CYS A 159 19.81 -5.18 -15.05
N ARG A 160 20.13 -4.14 -14.30
CA ARG A 160 21.19 -3.18 -14.65
C ARG A 160 22.61 -3.79 -14.63
N ASN A 161 22.80 -4.89 -13.86
CA ASN A 161 24.11 -5.52 -13.74
C ASN A 161 24.39 -6.57 -14.82
N CYS A 162 23.39 -7.37 -15.22
CA CYS A 162 23.60 -8.49 -16.14
C CYS A 162 22.67 -8.48 -17.37
N GLY A 163 21.80 -7.47 -17.52
CA GLY A 163 20.86 -7.36 -18.65
C GLY A 163 19.73 -8.41 -18.66
N TYR A 164 19.69 -9.32 -17.69
CA TYR A 164 18.66 -10.36 -17.65
C TYR A 164 17.27 -9.74 -17.48
N ARG A 165 16.32 -10.23 -18.29
CA ARG A 165 14.91 -9.78 -18.28
C ARG A 165 14.04 -10.82 -17.60
N TRP A 166 13.22 -10.41 -16.63
CA TRP A 166 12.31 -11.33 -15.92
C TRP A 166 11.02 -10.64 -15.53
N SER A 167 10.01 -11.44 -15.23
CA SER A 167 8.73 -10.96 -14.68
C SER A 167 8.69 -11.14 -13.17
N ALA A 168 8.29 -10.09 -12.46
CA ALA A 168 8.07 -10.11 -11.01
C ALA A 168 7.01 -9.09 -10.61
N THR A 169 6.36 -9.30 -9.46
CA THR A 169 5.41 -8.32 -8.92
C THR A 169 6.16 -7.09 -8.41
N ILE A 170 5.51 -5.93 -8.49
CA ILE A 170 6.05 -4.69 -7.92
C ILE A 170 6.31 -4.89 -6.41
N HIS A 171 5.38 -5.55 -5.71
CA HIS A 171 5.52 -5.85 -4.30
C HIS A 171 6.79 -6.66 -3.98
N SER A 172 7.08 -7.74 -4.72
CA SER A 172 8.27 -8.56 -4.47
C SER A 172 9.57 -7.79 -4.74
N ARG A 173 9.58 -6.95 -5.76
CA ARG A 173 10.73 -6.09 -6.06
C ARG A 173 10.99 -5.09 -4.96
N LYS A 174 9.94 -4.45 -4.47
CA LYS A 174 10.00 -3.52 -3.34
C LYS A 174 10.47 -4.20 -2.04
N SER A 175 10.10 -5.46 -1.83
CA SER A 175 10.57 -6.27 -0.68
C SER A 175 12.03 -6.74 -0.82
N GLY A 176 12.77 -6.26 -1.84
CA GLY A 176 14.18 -6.55 -2.01
C GLY A 176 14.51 -7.77 -2.88
N CYS A 177 13.51 -8.43 -3.48
CA CYS A 177 13.76 -9.51 -4.42
C CYS A 177 14.43 -8.96 -5.69
N GLY A 178 15.71 -9.22 -5.86
CA GLY A 178 16.50 -8.77 -6.99
C GLY A 178 16.43 -9.68 -8.23
N CYS A 179 17.36 -9.48 -9.16
CA CYS A 179 17.51 -10.30 -10.34
C CYS A 179 17.78 -11.78 -9.97
N PRO A 180 16.99 -12.73 -10.48
CA PRO A 180 17.20 -14.15 -10.19
C PRO A 180 18.51 -14.69 -10.71
N GLN A 181 19.00 -14.19 -11.86
CA GLN A 181 20.29 -14.56 -12.44
C GLN A 181 21.44 -14.14 -11.54
N CYS A 182 21.50 -12.86 -11.13
CA CYS A 182 22.53 -12.39 -10.20
C CYS A 182 22.45 -13.07 -8.83
N SER A 183 21.24 -13.41 -8.37
CA SER A 183 21.06 -14.13 -7.10
C SER A 183 21.59 -15.57 -7.18
N LYS A 184 21.39 -16.24 -8.32
CA LYS A 184 21.95 -17.56 -8.60
C LYS A 184 23.49 -17.51 -8.64
N GLU A 185 24.06 -16.53 -9.33
CA GLU A 185 25.51 -16.36 -9.42
C GLU A 185 26.14 -16.09 -8.05
N ARG A 186 25.57 -15.15 -7.26
CA ARG A 186 26.02 -14.87 -5.89
C ARG A 186 25.98 -16.11 -5.01
N ARG A 187 24.91 -16.94 -5.13
CA ARG A 187 24.80 -18.19 -4.39
C ARG A 187 25.87 -19.22 -4.79
N ILE A 188 26.17 -19.33 -6.10
CA ILE A 188 27.24 -20.19 -6.62
C ILE A 188 28.57 -19.71 -6.04
N ILE A 189 28.89 -18.42 -6.14
CA ILE A 189 30.15 -17.85 -5.61
C ILE A 189 30.26 -18.07 -4.10
N LYS A 190 29.19 -17.81 -3.35
CA LYS A 190 29.17 -17.98 -1.89
C LYS A 190 29.44 -19.44 -1.46
N ASN A 191 28.85 -20.38 -2.18
CA ASN A 191 28.90 -21.82 -1.83
C ASN A 191 30.08 -22.54 -2.52
N SER A 192 30.80 -21.89 -3.43
CA SER A 192 31.96 -22.47 -4.11
C SER A 192 33.19 -22.35 -3.26
N LYS A 193 34.04 -23.37 -3.32
CA LYS A 193 35.40 -23.34 -2.82
C LYS A 193 36.30 -22.88 -3.94
N SER A 194 36.91 -21.71 -3.80
CA SER A 194 37.93 -21.22 -4.75
C SER A 194 39.12 -22.16 -4.79
N VAL A 195 39.71 -22.27 -5.98
CA VAL A 195 40.91 -23.11 -6.19
C VAL A 195 42.01 -22.30 -6.84
N ILE A 196 43.22 -22.62 -6.50
CA ILE A 196 44.43 -22.07 -7.08
C ILE A 196 45.16 -23.14 -7.90
N GLN A 197 45.62 -22.75 -9.06
CA GLN A 197 46.46 -23.54 -9.93
C GLN A 197 47.95 -23.16 -9.66
N LEU A 198 48.77 -24.11 -9.37
CA LEU A 198 50.19 -23.92 -9.05
C LEU A 198 51.03 -24.68 -10.03
N SER A 199 52.17 -24.10 -10.38
CA SER A 199 53.25 -24.81 -11.06
C SER A 199 53.88 -25.85 -10.10
N PHE A 200 54.73 -26.72 -10.61
CA PHE A 200 55.55 -27.63 -9.76
C PHE A 200 56.54 -26.89 -8.87
N THR A 201 56.92 -25.64 -9.24
CA THR A 201 57.76 -24.76 -8.43
C THR A 201 56.97 -24.05 -7.33
N GLY A 202 55.63 -24.19 -7.29
CA GLY A 202 54.75 -23.56 -6.29
C GLY A 202 54.27 -22.18 -6.66
N GLU A 203 54.57 -21.68 -7.86
CA GLU A 203 54.10 -20.38 -8.35
C GLU A 203 52.61 -20.44 -8.73
N ILE A 204 51.87 -19.39 -8.44
CA ILE A 204 50.44 -19.29 -8.77
C ILE A 204 50.30 -18.97 -10.27
N VAL A 205 49.73 -19.90 -11.02
CA VAL A 205 49.44 -19.79 -12.44
C VAL A 205 48.02 -19.23 -12.68
N GLY A 206 47.06 -19.58 -11.82
CA GLY A 206 45.69 -19.12 -11.95
C GLY A 206 44.88 -19.23 -10.65
N ARG A 207 43.82 -18.41 -10.57
CA ARG A 207 42.83 -18.43 -9.47
C ARG A 207 41.43 -18.57 -10.05
N TYR A 208 40.64 -19.47 -9.51
CA TYR A 208 39.31 -19.77 -10.02
C TYR A 208 38.30 -19.82 -8.88
N ILE A 209 37.09 -19.34 -9.13
CA ILE A 209 36.01 -19.29 -8.12
C ILE A 209 35.49 -20.67 -7.68
N SER A 210 35.76 -21.71 -8.50
CA SER A 210 35.37 -23.09 -8.21
C SER A 210 36.14 -24.08 -9.08
N VAL A 211 36.16 -25.35 -8.68
CA VAL A 211 36.65 -26.46 -9.48
C VAL A 211 36.00 -26.50 -10.87
N SER A 212 34.68 -26.32 -10.92
CA SER A 212 33.92 -26.33 -12.18
C SER A 212 34.31 -25.17 -13.10
N SER A 213 34.57 -23.98 -12.54
CA SER A 213 35.05 -22.83 -13.29
C SER A 213 36.45 -23.09 -13.84
N ALA A 214 37.36 -23.61 -13.01
CA ALA A 214 38.70 -24.00 -13.41
C ALA A 214 38.68 -25.02 -14.56
N SER A 215 37.90 -26.06 -14.41
CA SER A 215 37.76 -27.10 -15.43
C SER A 215 37.23 -26.58 -16.77
N LYS A 216 36.22 -25.68 -16.73
CA LYS A 216 35.68 -25.04 -17.93
C LYS A 216 36.70 -24.16 -18.65
N GLN A 217 37.48 -23.38 -17.90
CA GLN A 217 38.43 -22.41 -18.48
C GLN A 217 39.71 -23.07 -18.96
N THR A 218 40.19 -24.11 -18.29
CA THR A 218 41.45 -24.78 -18.59
C THR A 218 41.28 -26.08 -19.40
N GLY A 219 40.07 -26.63 -19.48
CA GLY A 219 39.84 -27.95 -20.07
C GLY A 219 40.33 -29.11 -19.19
N ILE A 220 40.93 -28.85 -18.03
CA ILE A 220 41.52 -29.86 -17.16
C ILE A 220 40.48 -30.56 -16.32
N LYS A 221 40.46 -31.89 -16.33
CA LYS A 221 39.63 -32.73 -15.52
C LYS A 221 40.31 -33.16 -14.23
N HIS A 222 39.55 -33.68 -13.23
CA HIS A 222 40.09 -34.23 -11.97
C HIS A 222 40.78 -33.22 -11.04
N ILE A 223 40.50 -31.92 -11.19
CA ILE A 223 41.02 -30.85 -10.34
C ILE A 223 40.63 -31.10 -8.87
N ASP A 224 39.36 -31.54 -8.63
CA ASP A 224 38.85 -31.81 -7.27
C ASP A 224 39.63 -32.93 -6.58
N ASP A 225 40.01 -33.98 -7.33
CA ASP A 225 40.80 -35.10 -6.82
C ASP A 225 42.18 -34.64 -6.35
N VAL A 226 42.80 -33.66 -7.04
CA VAL A 226 44.08 -33.08 -6.62
C VAL A 226 43.89 -32.20 -5.37
N CYS A 227 42.84 -31.38 -5.33
CA CYS A 227 42.55 -30.53 -4.19
C CYS A 227 42.27 -31.34 -2.91
N ARG A 228 41.69 -32.55 -3.05
CA ARG A 228 41.42 -33.49 -1.94
C ARG A 228 42.61 -34.41 -1.62
N GLY A 229 43.70 -34.34 -2.38
CA GLY A 229 44.87 -35.16 -2.15
C GLY A 229 44.78 -36.60 -2.72
N VAL A 230 43.73 -36.92 -3.47
CA VAL A 230 43.55 -38.24 -4.13
C VAL A 230 44.52 -38.41 -5.30
N ARG A 231 44.86 -37.31 -5.98
CA ARG A 231 45.82 -37.27 -7.08
C ARG A 231 46.92 -36.25 -6.77
N LYS A 232 48.11 -36.51 -7.27
CA LYS A 232 49.25 -35.58 -7.11
C LYS A 232 49.13 -34.33 -8.01
N GLN A 233 48.57 -34.50 -9.21
CA GLN A 233 48.44 -33.43 -10.22
C GLN A 233 47.27 -33.67 -11.18
N ALA A 234 46.87 -32.61 -11.88
CA ALA A 234 45.93 -32.69 -13.01
C ALA A 234 46.36 -31.65 -14.07
N GLY A 235 46.47 -32.09 -15.34
CA GLY A 235 46.88 -31.22 -16.46
C GLY A 235 48.26 -30.64 -16.33
N GLY A 236 49.20 -31.29 -15.58
CA GLY A 236 50.55 -30.77 -15.39
C GLY A 236 50.65 -29.71 -14.29
N TYR A 237 49.64 -29.56 -13.43
CA TYR A 237 49.60 -28.57 -12.36
C TYR A 237 49.19 -29.18 -11.02
N ILE A 238 49.59 -28.52 -9.93
CA ILE A 238 49.11 -28.80 -8.57
C ILE A 238 47.90 -27.88 -8.30
N TRP A 239 46.86 -28.43 -7.68
CA TRP A 239 45.66 -27.70 -7.39
C TRP A 239 45.37 -27.72 -5.89
N LYS A 240 45.03 -26.57 -5.31
CA LYS A 240 44.67 -26.46 -3.88
C LYS A 240 43.44 -25.62 -3.71
N TYR A 241 42.61 -25.94 -2.72
CA TYR A 241 41.57 -25.02 -2.26
C TYR A 241 42.20 -23.78 -1.65
N GLU A 242 41.71 -22.63 -2.04
CA GLU A 242 42.09 -21.36 -1.42
C GLU A 242 41.36 -21.21 -0.08
N ASN A 243 42.08 -21.14 1.02
CA ASN A 243 41.51 -20.87 2.32
C ASN A 243 40.95 -19.44 2.32
N LYS A 244 39.62 -19.30 2.44
CA LYS A 244 39.04 -17.98 2.74
C LYS A 244 39.60 -17.53 4.08
N LYS A 245 40.49 -16.51 4.10
CA LYS A 245 40.80 -15.85 5.37
C LYS A 245 39.48 -15.38 5.97
N LYS A 246 39.20 -15.80 7.21
CA LYS A 246 38.07 -15.33 8.01
C LYS A 246 38.14 -13.83 8.22
#